data_bef3453d6df54e409533e171d35ba32a
#
_entry.id   bef3453d6df54e409533e171d35ba32a
#
_cell.length_a   1.000
_cell.length_b   1.000
_cell.length_c   1.000
_cell.angle_alpha   90.00
_cell.angle_beta   90.00
_cell.angle_gamma   90.00
#
_symmetry.space_group_name_H-M   'P 1'
#
loop_
_entity.id
_entity.type
_entity.pdbx_description
1 polymer ?
#
loop_
_entity_poly.entity_id
_entity_poly.type
_entity_poly.pdbx_seq_one_letter_code
_entity_poly.pdbx_strand_id
1 'polypeptide(L)'
;CERLKLSRILNDFGMRVAAVAILCQDERVFEAMEQAGTVCPIDGKIGAEAMALWKKYGHERPNYQTYVKRMTDREKADKKLAKQIASAEKKRLREEAKMTKEFEKLDKDIILPKKKPINGDSPKW
;
A
#
# COMPACT_ATOMS: atom_id res chain seq x y z
N CYS A 1 -21.38 29.74 -11.14
CA CYS A 1 -20.99 29.88 -12.56
C CYS A 1 -20.04 31.02 -12.87
N GLU A 2 -19.79 31.91 -11.93
CA GLU A 2 -18.83 33.04 -12.13
C GLU A 2 -17.39 32.52 -12.34
N ARG A 3 -16.94 31.56 -11.54
CA ARG A 3 -15.60 30.95 -11.70
C ARG A 3 -15.38 30.34 -13.08
N LEU A 4 -16.40 29.72 -13.66
CA LEU A 4 -16.31 29.13 -15.01
C LEU A 4 -16.13 30.23 -16.07
N LYS A 5 -16.84 31.35 -15.93
CA LYS A 5 -16.69 32.51 -16.83
C LYS A 5 -15.31 33.11 -16.73
N LEU A 6 -14.80 33.33 -15.51
CA LEU A 6 -13.46 33.87 -15.27
C LEU A 6 -12.36 32.92 -15.79
N SER A 7 -12.49 31.62 -15.54
CA SER A 7 -11.57 30.61 -16.05
C SER A 7 -11.52 30.60 -17.56
N ARG A 8 -12.68 30.69 -18.22
CA ARG A 8 -12.77 30.77 -19.68
C ARG A 8 -12.09 32.02 -20.25
N ILE A 9 -12.36 33.19 -19.66
CA ILE A 9 -11.73 34.45 -20.05
C ILE A 9 -10.20 34.36 -19.92
N LEU A 10 -9.70 33.82 -18.79
CA LEU A 10 -8.26 33.65 -18.59
C LEU A 10 -7.64 32.69 -19.60
N ASN A 11 -8.34 31.61 -19.92
CA ASN A 11 -7.89 30.67 -20.94
C ASN A 11 -7.84 31.31 -22.35
N ASP A 12 -8.82 32.15 -22.68
CA ASP A 12 -8.88 32.89 -23.95
C ASP A 12 -7.74 33.92 -24.06
N PHE A 13 -7.28 34.46 -22.95
CA PHE A 13 -6.08 35.31 -22.89
C PHE A 13 -4.75 34.53 -22.90
N GLY A 14 -4.81 33.19 -22.99
CA GLY A 14 -3.63 32.33 -22.95
C GLY A 14 -3.08 32.05 -21.54
N MET A 15 -3.73 32.53 -20.49
CA MET A 15 -3.35 32.32 -19.10
C MET A 15 -3.90 30.98 -18.55
N ARG A 16 -3.45 29.89 -19.15
CA ARG A 16 -3.99 28.54 -18.86
C ARG A 16 -3.81 28.11 -17.42
N VAL A 17 -2.65 28.39 -16.83
CA VAL A 17 -2.36 28.04 -15.43
C VAL A 17 -3.26 28.80 -14.47
N ALA A 18 -3.47 30.09 -14.71
CA ALA A 18 -4.38 30.92 -13.92
C ALA A 18 -5.84 30.46 -14.05
N ALA A 19 -6.26 30.06 -15.26
CA ALA A 19 -7.58 29.52 -15.50
C ALA A 19 -7.83 28.25 -14.68
N VAL A 20 -6.85 27.33 -14.63
CA VAL A 20 -6.92 26.12 -13.80
C VAL A 20 -6.91 26.48 -12.31
N ALA A 21 -6.08 27.42 -11.88
CA ALA A 21 -5.98 27.83 -10.48
C ALA A 21 -7.32 28.36 -9.93
N ILE A 22 -8.08 29.12 -10.74
CA ILE A 22 -9.42 29.57 -10.34
C ILE A 22 -10.41 28.40 -10.17
N LEU A 23 -10.36 27.41 -11.07
CA LEU A 23 -11.21 26.23 -10.96
C LEU A 23 -10.83 25.39 -9.73
N CYS A 24 -9.55 25.33 -9.40
CA CYS A 24 -9.04 24.60 -8.24
C CYS A 24 -9.46 25.17 -6.87
N GLN A 25 -10.09 26.34 -6.83
CA GLN A 25 -10.72 26.85 -5.61
C GLN A 25 -11.99 26.08 -5.22
N ASP A 26 -12.57 25.31 -6.16
CA ASP A 26 -13.66 24.38 -5.86
C ASP A 26 -13.07 23.05 -5.37
N GLU A 27 -13.54 22.61 -4.19
CA GLU A 27 -13.09 21.36 -3.57
C GLU A 27 -13.20 20.15 -4.51
N ARG A 28 -14.29 20.06 -5.27
CA ARG A 28 -14.55 18.97 -6.20
C ARG A 28 -13.56 18.94 -7.36
N VAL A 29 -13.22 20.11 -7.88
CA VAL A 29 -12.22 20.24 -8.96
C VAL A 29 -10.84 19.90 -8.42
N PHE A 30 -10.50 20.42 -7.25
CA PHE A 30 -9.21 20.14 -6.60
C PHE A 30 -9.03 18.63 -6.39
N GLU A 31 -10.05 17.95 -5.87
CA GLU A 31 -10.01 16.51 -5.64
C GLU A 31 -9.91 15.71 -6.94
N ALA A 32 -10.68 16.08 -7.96
CA ALA A 32 -10.61 15.42 -9.27
C ALA A 32 -9.24 15.57 -9.92
N MET A 33 -8.63 16.75 -9.84
CA MET A 33 -7.29 17.01 -10.35
C MET A 33 -6.23 16.17 -9.61
N GLU A 34 -6.35 16.06 -8.28
CA GLU A 34 -5.46 15.23 -7.48
C GLU A 34 -5.56 13.74 -7.84
N GLN A 35 -6.79 13.23 -7.99
CA GLN A 35 -7.04 11.84 -8.38
C GLN A 35 -6.56 11.51 -9.79
N ALA A 36 -6.63 12.49 -10.70
CA ALA A 36 -6.12 12.36 -12.05
C ALA A 36 -4.58 12.44 -12.16
N GLY A 37 -3.89 12.72 -11.04
CA GLY A 37 -2.44 12.91 -11.03
C GLY A 37 -1.98 14.27 -11.58
N THR A 38 -2.92 15.16 -11.90
CA THR A 38 -2.65 16.55 -12.30
C THR A 38 -2.94 17.47 -11.14
N VAL A 39 -1.89 17.91 -10.45
CA VAL A 39 -2.03 18.70 -9.23
C VAL A 39 -2.34 20.15 -9.54
N CYS A 40 -3.23 20.76 -8.75
CA CYS A 40 -3.53 22.18 -8.85
C CYS A 40 -2.30 23.06 -8.62
N PRO A 41 -2.14 24.15 -9.38
CA PRO A 41 -1.04 25.09 -9.18
C PRO A 41 -1.06 25.73 -7.79
N ILE A 42 0.12 25.94 -7.21
CA ILE A 42 0.33 26.67 -5.96
C ILE A 42 1.61 27.49 -6.05
N ASP A 43 1.58 28.74 -5.61
CA ASP A 43 2.74 29.66 -5.58
C ASP A 43 3.54 29.70 -6.88
N GLY A 44 2.86 29.69 -8.02
CA GLY A 44 3.47 29.69 -9.34
C GLY A 44 4.14 28.36 -9.73
N LYS A 45 3.99 27.33 -8.93
CA LYS A 45 4.52 25.98 -9.20
C LYS A 45 3.43 25.06 -9.74
N ILE A 46 3.84 24.15 -10.62
CA ILE A 46 2.99 23.13 -11.25
C ILE A 46 3.65 21.76 -11.17
N GLY A 47 2.87 20.69 -11.40
CA GLY A 47 3.38 19.32 -11.44
C GLY A 47 3.96 18.83 -10.11
N ALA A 48 5.12 18.21 -10.15
CA ALA A 48 5.76 17.60 -8.98
C ALA A 48 6.10 18.60 -7.86
N GLU A 49 6.51 19.83 -8.22
CA GLU A 49 6.80 20.88 -7.26
C GLU A 49 5.53 21.33 -6.52
N ALA A 50 4.42 21.49 -7.26
CA ALA A 50 3.12 21.80 -6.65
C ALA A 50 2.65 20.67 -5.73
N MET A 51 2.88 19.41 -6.10
CA MET A 51 2.55 18.27 -5.25
C MET A 51 3.31 18.30 -3.92
N ALA A 52 4.60 18.61 -3.95
CA ALA A 52 5.42 18.74 -2.75
C ALA A 52 4.94 19.88 -1.84
N LEU A 53 4.57 21.03 -2.44
CA LEU A 53 4.02 22.16 -1.70
C LEU A 53 2.66 21.85 -1.07
N TRP A 54 1.76 21.15 -1.79
CA TRP A 54 0.47 20.74 -1.24
C TRP A 54 0.60 19.70 -0.12
N LYS A 55 1.65 18.88 -0.12
CA LYS A 55 1.97 18.03 1.02
C LYS A 55 2.45 18.82 2.23
N LYS A 56 3.27 19.84 2.00
CA LYS A 56 3.82 20.72 3.05
C LYS A 56 2.75 21.62 3.65
N TYR A 57 1.91 22.22 2.81
CA TYR A 57 0.86 23.16 3.21
C TYR A 57 -0.54 22.53 3.12
N GLY A 58 -0.67 21.31 3.61
CA GLY A 58 -1.91 20.54 3.53
C GLY A 58 -3.13 21.24 4.14
N HIS A 59 -2.93 22.11 5.13
CA HIS A 59 -3.99 22.87 5.79
C HIS A 59 -4.60 23.98 4.89
N GLU A 60 -3.91 24.41 3.84
CA GLU A 60 -4.40 25.42 2.88
C GLU A 60 -5.24 24.81 1.75
N ARG A 61 -5.40 23.51 1.74
CA ARG A 61 -6.16 22.80 0.70
C ARG A 61 -7.65 23.15 0.77
N PRO A 62 -8.32 23.38 -0.35
CA PRO A 62 -9.77 23.59 -0.38
C PRO A 62 -10.56 22.41 0.20
N ASN A 63 -10.04 21.17 0.05
CA ASN A 63 -10.64 19.94 0.54
C ASN A 63 -10.00 19.40 1.83
N TYR A 64 -9.47 20.27 2.68
CA TYR A 64 -8.70 19.88 3.86
C TYR A 64 -9.43 18.88 4.77
N GLN A 65 -10.69 19.12 5.09
CA GLN A 65 -11.47 18.24 5.96
C GLN A 65 -11.65 16.83 5.36
N THR A 66 -12.01 16.78 4.10
CA THR A 66 -12.16 15.51 3.36
C THR A 66 -10.82 14.79 3.23
N TYR A 67 -9.75 15.53 2.99
CA TYR A 67 -8.39 15.01 2.93
C TYR A 67 -7.97 14.38 4.25
N VAL A 68 -8.13 15.06 5.38
CA VAL A 68 -7.77 14.56 6.71
C VAL A 68 -8.56 13.30 7.05
N LYS A 69 -9.87 13.31 6.80
CA LYS A 69 -10.72 12.13 7.01
C LYS A 69 -10.22 10.94 6.19
N ARG A 70 -9.93 11.14 4.92
CA ARG A 70 -9.43 10.09 4.03
C ARG A 70 -8.07 9.54 4.50
N MET A 71 -7.17 10.40 4.95
CA MET A 71 -5.87 9.99 5.47
C MET A 71 -5.99 9.17 6.76
N THR A 72 -6.85 9.60 7.69
CA THR A 72 -7.10 8.84 8.92
C THR A 72 -7.77 7.50 8.66
N ASP A 73 -8.68 7.42 7.70
CA ASP A 73 -9.34 6.18 7.33
C ASP A 73 -8.38 5.20 6.63
N ARG A 74 -7.49 5.71 5.79
CA ARG A 74 -6.39 4.90 5.19
C ARG A 74 -5.46 4.36 6.27
N GLU A 75 -5.01 5.20 7.18
CA GLU A 75 -4.13 4.78 8.29
C GLU A 75 -4.77 3.68 9.14
N LYS A 76 -6.08 3.80 9.44
CA LYS A 76 -6.81 2.76 10.17
C LYS A 76 -6.91 1.46 9.36
N ALA A 77 -7.17 1.57 8.04
CA ALA A 77 -7.24 0.43 7.15
C ALA A 77 -5.88 -0.28 7.05
N ASP A 78 -4.79 0.47 6.90
CA ASP A 78 -3.43 -0.06 6.85
C ASP A 78 -3.04 -0.77 8.14
N LYS A 79 -3.36 -0.18 9.29
CA LYS A 79 -3.15 -0.81 10.61
C LYS A 79 -3.96 -2.11 10.76
N LYS A 80 -5.20 -2.14 10.25
CA LYS A 80 -6.03 -3.35 10.27
C LYS A 80 -5.44 -4.43 9.36
N LEU A 81 -5.02 -4.05 8.16
CA LEU A 81 -4.39 -4.96 7.20
C LEU A 81 -3.07 -5.53 7.75
N ALA A 82 -2.22 -4.69 8.33
CA ALA A 82 -0.96 -5.12 8.95
C ALA A 82 -1.20 -6.15 10.08
N LYS A 83 -2.22 -5.94 10.91
CA LYS A 83 -2.61 -6.92 11.94
C LYS A 83 -3.09 -8.25 11.33
N GLN A 84 -3.85 -8.20 10.24
CA GLN A 84 -4.32 -9.40 9.55
C GLN A 84 -3.15 -10.18 8.93
N ILE A 85 -2.23 -9.49 8.27
CA ILE A 85 -1.02 -10.10 7.69
C ILE A 85 -0.18 -10.76 8.80
N ALA A 86 0.10 -10.05 9.90
CA ALA A 86 0.87 -10.58 11.01
C ALA A 86 0.21 -11.82 11.65
N SER A 87 -1.12 -11.82 11.78
CA SER A 87 -1.85 -12.98 12.32
C SER A 87 -1.83 -14.18 11.39
N ALA A 88 -1.97 -13.95 10.07
CA ALA A 88 -1.89 -14.99 9.04
C ALA A 88 -0.49 -15.59 8.95
N GLU A 89 0.54 -14.76 9.01
CA GLU A 89 1.93 -15.20 9.02
C GLU A 89 2.26 -16.05 10.25
N LYS A 90 1.81 -15.61 11.43
CA LYS A 90 1.95 -16.38 12.66
C LYS A 90 1.24 -17.74 12.59
N LYS A 91 0.07 -17.79 11.94
CA LYS A 91 -0.65 -19.06 11.73
C LYS A 91 0.13 -19.98 10.79
N ARG A 92 0.62 -19.44 9.68
CA ARG A 92 1.43 -20.20 8.71
C ARG A 92 2.69 -20.79 9.35
N LEU A 93 3.44 -19.98 10.12
CA LEU A 93 4.63 -20.44 10.84
C LEU A 93 4.32 -21.54 11.85
N ARG A 94 3.16 -21.49 12.52
CA ARG A 94 2.72 -22.56 13.43
C ARG A 94 2.38 -23.86 12.67
N GLU A 95 1.78 -23.75 11.51
CA GLU A 95 1.47 -24.90 10.65
C GLU A 95 2.74 -25.54 10.09
N GLU A 96 3.67 -24.73 9.61
CA GLU A 96 4.99 -25.20 9.17
C GLU A 96 5.76 -25.91 10.29
N ALA A 97 5.76 -25.34 11.50
CA ALA A 97 6.40 -25.95 12.66
C ALA A 97 5.75 -27.27 13.09
N LYS A 98 4.45 -27.45 12.88
CA LYS A 98 3.77 -28.73 13.10
C LYS A 98 4.18 -29.76 12.05
N MET A 99 4.20 -29.36 10.78
CA MET A 99 4.59 -30.22 9.67
C MET A 99 6.04 -30.72 9.82
N THR A 100 6.97 -29.85 10.21
CA THR A 100 8.36 -30.26 10.47
C THR A 100 8.48 -31.27 11.59
N LYS A 101 7.73 -31.08 12.68
CA LYS A 101 7.70 -32.04 13.79
C LYS A 101 7.11 -33.40 13.42
N GLU A 102 6.08 -33.41 12.56
CA GLU A 102 5.51 -34.67 12.03
C GLU A 102 6.51 -35.35 11.11
N PHE A 103 7.20 -34.59 10.26
CA PHE A 103 8.23 -35.13 9.38
C PHE A 103 9.39 -35.74 10.17
N GLU A 104 9.88 -35.07 11.22
CA GLU A 104 10.93 -35.59 12.11
C GLU A 104 10.49 -36.88 12.86
N LYS A 105 9.21 -37.00 13.19
CA LYS A 105 8.68 -38.23 13.76
C LYS A 105 8.69 -39.38 12.75
N LEU A 106 8.24 -39.14 11.52
CA LEU A 106 8.27 -40.13 10.45
C LEU A 106 9.69 -40.61 10.13
N ASP A 107 10.67 -39.70 10.10
CA ASP A 107 12.07 -40.04 9.91
C ASP A 107 12.60 -40.94 11.02
N LYS A 108 12.18 -40.76 12.26
CA LYS A 108 12.56 -41.63 13.39
C LYS A 108 11.92 -43.03 13.28
N ASP A 109 10.73 -43.11 12.73
CA ASP A 109 10.03 -44.41 12.53
C ASP A 109 10.57 -45.15 11.29
N ILE A 110 11.13 -44.44 10.30
CA ILE A 110 11.76 -45.02 9.10
C ILE A 110 13.21 -45.44 9.34
N ILE A 111 13.85 -45.05 10.45
CA ILE A 111 15.20 -45.55 10.79
C ILE A 111 15.16 -47.07 10.96
N LEU A 112 15.49 -47.74 9.85
CA LEU A 112 16.06 -49.07 9.62
C LEU A 112 15.76 -50.13 10.70
N PRO A 113 15.12 -51.23 10.31
CA PRO A 113 15.11 -52.41 11.17
C PRO A 113 16.57 -52.70 11.54
N LYS A 114 16.86 -52.76 12.84
CA LYS A 114 18.15 -53.21 13.36
C LYS A 114 18.51 -54.46 12.62
N LYS A 115 19.58 -54.46 11.80
CA LYS A 115 20.11 -55.68 11.19
C LYS A 115 20.32 -56.68 12.32
N LYS A 116 19.53 -57.75 12.30
CA LYS A 116 19.84 -58.90 13.14
C LYS A 116 21.24 -59.34 12.79
N PRO A 117 22.10 -59.61 13.76
CA PRO A 117 23.44 -60.14 13.45
C PRO A 117 23.24 -61.44 12.67
N ILE A 118 23.81 -61.46 11.49
CA ILE A 118 23.88 -62.68 10.70
C ILE A 118 24.81 -63.57 11.52
N ASN A 119 24.25 -64.54 12.27
CA ASN A 119 25.04 -65.59 12.86
C ASN A 119 25.72 -66.33 11.71
N GLY A 120 27.00 -66.08 11.54
CA GLY A 120 27.81 -66.76 10.54
C GLY A 120 27.99 -68.20 10.91
N ASP A 121 27.12 -69.05 10.42
CA ASP A 121 27.49 -70.46 10.18
C ASP A 121 28.19 -70.48 8.82
N SER A 122 29.51 -70.39 8.88
CA SER A 122 30.33 -70.72 7.73
C SER A 122 30.27 -72.24 7.54
N PRO A 123 29.94 -72.69 6.34
CA PRO A 123 30.03 -74.17 6.07
C PRO A 123 31.51 -74.54 6.16
N LYS A 124 31.81 -75.48 7.02
CA LYS A 124 33.14 -76.20 7.04
C LYS A 124 33.19 -77.04 5.81
N TRP A 125 34.13 -76.79 4.96
CA TRP A 125 34.61 -77.65 3.87
C TRP A 125 35.72 -78.51 4.37
#